data_44124978db7fba1282edfa6025855234
#
_entry.id   44124978db7fba1282edfa6025855234
#
_cell.length_a   1.000
_cell.length_b   1.000
_cell.length_c   1.000
_cell.angle_alpha   90.00
_cell.angle_beta   90.00
_cell.angle_gamma   90.00
#
_symmetry.space_group_name_H-M   'P 1'
#
loop_
_entity.id
_entity.type
_entity.pdbx_description
1 polymer ?
#
loop_
_entity_poly.entity_id
_entity_poly.type
_entity_poly.pdbx_seq_one_letter_code
_entity_poly.pdbx_strand_id
1 'polypeptide(L)'
;MDMRFDGVNYFAADARLHYGSVSIKNGYIDRVDMADAAPHDGAKLLLPGCIDTHTHAMLQSEYFAEDEAASAAARRALAQSGTTAFLFATMAMDEESLALRCRAAARAAKQRPAGESRCLGVYLEGPFLSYEKRGAHNPKFLHLPDGEMLRRLDDAAEGCIRAVCMAPELDGARDLAKKLKGKKLVSLAHSAAEYDVAMQAFEAGFSNLTHTFNCMQPMLHRAPGPVAAAADTNDVTAELIDDALHVQPPMIRALFKLMGPERIILISDSIAACGMAEGVYPSPDGMKIRLANGRATVDGTDTLAGSVMPLFQGVRRIHESGIPLEQAIAAATLNPARRYGLENELGAIAEGLHADVLLCGSDLTLEKVYMWE
;
A
#
# COMPACT_ATOMS: atom_id res chain seq x y z
N MET A 1 9.93 -26.21 1.53
CA MET A 1 8.99 -27.04 0.75
C MET A 1 9.40 -26.97 -0.70
N ASP A 2 9.57 -28.11 -1.37
CA ASP A 2 9.95 -28.13 -2.78
C ASP A 2 8.67 -28.30 -3.61
N MET A 3 8.47 -27.42 -4.57
CA MET A 3 7.27 -27.43 -5.43
C MET A 3 7.65 -27.10 -6.86
N ARG A 4 6.81 -27.56 -7.80
CA ARG A 4 6.91 -27.19 -9.20
C ARG A 4 5.52 -26.89 -9.75
N PHE A 5 5.42 -25.81 -10.50
CA PHE A 5 4.24 -25.41 -11.26
C PHE A 5 4.56 -25.57 -12.74
N ASP A 6 3.86 -26.45 -13.42
CA ASP A 6 4.04 -26.70 -14.84
C ASP A 6 2.90 -26.10 -15.65
N GLY A 7 3.23 -25.52 -16.81
CA GLY A 7 2.24 -24.98 -17.73
C GLY A 7 1.43 -23.79 -17.16
N VAL A 8 2.09 -22.86 -16.51
CA VAL A 8 1.47 -21.65 -15.94
C VAL A 8 1.94 -20.40 -16.67
N ASN A 9 1.07 -19.39 -16.70
CA ASN A 9 1.49 -18.04 -17.00
C ASN A 9 2.05 -17.41 -15.71
N TYR A 10 3.27 -16.92 -15.73
CA TYR A 10 3.89 -16.30 -14.56
C TYR A 10 4.32 -14.86 -14.82
N PHE A 11 4.23 -13.99 -13.81
CA PHE A 11 4.60 -12.58 -13.93
C PHE A 11 6.07 -12.38 -13.58
N ALA A 12 6.87 -12.00 -14.57
CA ALA A 12 8.33 -11.90 -14.47
C ALA A 12 8.83 -10.48 -14.14
N ALA A 13 10.14 -10.35 -13.90
CA ALA A 13 10.80 -9.10 -13.52
C ALA A 13 10.83 -8.03 -14.64
N ASP A 14 10.56 -8.41 -15.88
CA ASP A 14 10.36 -7.49 -17.01
C ASP A 14 8.96 -6.87 -17.09
N ALA A 15 8.14 -7.10 -16.06
CA ALA A 15 6.75 -6.67 -15.94
C ALA A 15 5.82 -7.27 -17.01
N ARG A 16 6.11 -8.49 -17.46
CA ARG A 16 5.31 -9.23 -18.45
C ARG A 16 4.91 -10.59 -17.93
N LEU A 17 3.83 -11.12 -18.51
CA LEU A 17 3.47 -12.51 -18.36
C LEU A 17 4.24 -13.37 -19.37
N HIS A 18 4.81 -14.47 -18.88
CA HIS A 18 5.44 -15.50 -19.68
C HIS A 18 4.77 -16.83 -19.40
N TYR A 19 4.87 -17.78 -20.34
CA TYR A 19 4.38 -19.15 -20.16
C TYR A 19 5.54 -20.11 -19.91
N GLY A 20 5.35 -21.05 -18.96
CA GLY A 20 6.41 -22.01 -18.67
C GLY A 20 6.20 -22.80 -17.39
N SER A 21 7.31 -23.17 -16.76
CA SER A 21 7.32 -23.88 -15.47
C SER A 21 8.17 -23.13 -14.46
N VAL A 22 7.75 -23.16 -13.20
CA VAL A 22 8.44 -22.50 -12.08
C VAL A 22 8.68 -23.53 -10.98
N SER A 23 9.92 -23.67 -10.54
CA SER A 23 10.31 -24.53 -9.41
C SER A 23 10.65 -23.68 -8.20
N ILE A 24 10.18 -24.10 -7.03
CA ILE A 24 10.45 -23.48 -5.73
C ILE A 24 11.22 -24.47 -4.88
N LYS A 25 12.29 -24.01 -4.23
CA LYS A 25 13.11 -24.82 -3.32
C LYS A 25 13.54 -23.97 -2.13
N ASN A 26 13.40 -24.51 -0.92
CA ASN A 26 13.81 -23.84 0.31
C ASN A 26 13.24 -22.40 0.45
N GLY A 27 12.02 -22.16 -0.03
CA GLY A 27 11.37 -20.85 0.06
C GLY A 27 11.79 -19.82 -0.97
N TYR A 28 12.57 -20.22 -1.98
CA TYR A 28 13.01 -19.32 -3.07
C TYR A 28 12.57 -19.88 -4.42
N ILE A 29 12.42 -19.00 -5.39
CA ILE A 29 12.30 -19.40 -6.80
C ILE A 29 13.65 -19.98 -7.22
N ASP A 30 13.69 -21.30 -7.42
CA ASP A 30 14.91 -22.05 -7.73
C ASP A 30 15.21 -22.02 -9.22
N ARG A 31 14.17 -22.18 -10.06
CA ARG A 31 14.30 -22.22 -11.51
C ARG A 31 13.05 -21.77 -12.23
N VAL A 32 13.25 -21.03 -13.29
CA VAL A 32 12.20 -20.60 -14.22
C VAL A 32 12.52 -21.14 -15.62
N ASP A 33 11.75 -22.11 -16.08
CA ASP A 33 11.85 -22.68 -17.44
C ASP A 33 10.82 -21.99 -18.34
N MET A 34 11.22 -20.94 -19.04
CA MET A 34 10.37 -20.22 -20.00
C MET A 34 10.17 -21.06 -21.25
N ALA A 35 8.93 -21.28 -21.63
CA ALA A 35 8.61 -21.89 -22.92
C ALA A 35 8.80 -20.86 -24.05
N ASP A 36 9.19 -21.35 -25.24
CA ASP A 36 9.23 -20.49 -26.45
C ASP A 36 7.81 -20.30 -27.02
N ALA A 37 6.95 -19.69 -26.20
CA ALA A 37 5.54 -19.46 -26.50
C ALA A 37 5.01 -18.22 -25.77
N ALA A 38 4.05 -17.53 -26.38
CA ALA A 38 3.29 -16.46 -25.72
C ALA A 38 2.49 -17.00 -24.52
N PRO A 39 2.03 -16.14 -23.59
CA PRO A 39 1.09 -16.52 -22.55
C PRO A 39 -0.07 -17.33 -23.12
N HIS A 40 -0.43 -18.42 -22.44
CA HIS A 40 -1.42 -19.38 -22.95
C HIS A 40 -2.79 -19.07 -22.38
N ASP A 41 -3.77 -18.85 -23.27
CA ASP A 41 -5.16 -18.62 -22.85
C ASP A 41 -5.71 -19.78 -22.03
N GLY A 42 -6.30 -19.48 -20.89
CA GLY A 42 -6.88 -20.47 -19.98
C GLY A 42 -5.88 -21.17 -19.05
N ALA A 43 -4.57 -20.96 -19.19
CA ALA A 43 -3.59 -21.44 -18.21
C ALA A 43 -3.75 -20.67 -16.88
N LYS A 44 -3.44 -21.35 -15.77
CA LYS A 44 -3.40 -20.70 -14.45
C LYS A 44 -2.33 -19.62 -14.43
N LEU A 45 -2.57 -18.62 -13.59
CA LEU A 45 -1.62 -17.54 -13.32
C LEU A 45 -0.83 -17.86 -12.06
N LEU A 46 0.49 -17.79 -12.12
CA LEU A 46 1.39 -17.78 -10.98
C LEU A 46 1.92 -16.35 -10.81
N LEU A 47 1.42 -15.66 -9.81
CA LEU A 47 1.75 -14.26 -9.56
C LEU A 47 2.61 -14.13 -8.31
N PRO A 48 3.49 -13.13 -8.22
CA PRO A 48 4.12 -12.80 -6.94
C PRO A 48 3.06 -12.35 -5.94
N GLY A 49 3.29 -12.56 -4.66
CA GLY A 49 2.43 -12.04 -3.60
C GLY A 49 2.31 -10.52 -3.65
N CYS A 50 1.13 -9.99 -3.38
CA CYS A 50 0.91 -8.55 -3.34
C CYS A 50 1.67 -7.91 -2.18
N ILE A 51 2.15 -6.68 -2.40
CA ILE A 51 2.83 -5.83 -1.43
C ILE A 51 1.93 -4.62 -1.17
N ASP A 52 1.28 -4.60 0.00
CA ASP A 52 0.40 -3.50 0.40
C ASP A 52 1.20 -2.46 1.19
N THR A 53 1.55 -1.36 0.54
CA THR A 53 2.38 -0.32 1.17
C THR A 53 1.60 0.66 2.04
N HIS A 54 0.26 0.53 2.09
CA HIS A 54 -0.59 1.39 2.91
C HIS A 54 -1.83 0.60 3.38
N THR A 55 -1.77 0.04 4.59
CA THR A 55 -2.87 -0.71 5.19
C THR A 55 -2.82 -0.61 6.72
N HIS A 56 -3.97 -0.34 7.37
CA HIS A 56 -4.05 -0.08 8.82
C HIS A 56 -4.44 -1.33 9.61
N ALA A 57 -5.47 -2.05 9.14
CA ALA A 57 -6.11 -3.07 9.94
C ALA A 57 -6.98 -4.03 9.12
N MET A 58 -7.45 -5.11 9.78
CA MET A 58 -8.43 -6.07 9.25
C MET A 58 -9.10 -6.82 10.41
N LEU A 59 -10.32 -7.33 10.24
CA LEU A 59 -11.02 -8.16 11.22
C LEU A 59 -11.13 -7.52 12.61
N GLN A 60 -11.46 -6.24 12.67
CA GLN A 60 -11.59 -5.42 13.88
C GLN A 60 -10.29 -5.30 14.71
N SER A 61 -9.14 -5.63 14.13
CA SER A 61 -7.87 -5.52 14.82
C SER A 61 -6.83 -4.78 13.94
N GLU A 62 -6.10 -3.86 14.54
CA GLU A 62 -4.85 -3.38 13.95
C GLU A 62 -3.86 -4.55 13.87
N TYR A 63 -2.93 -4.48 12.90
CA TYR A 63 -1.91 -5.53 12.77
C TYR A 63 -0.94 -5.60 13.95
N PHE A 64 -0.92 -4.57 14.80
CA PHE A 64 -0.05 -4.43 15.97
C PHE A 64 -0.78 -3.78 17.16
N ALA A 65 -1.99 -4.25 17.47
CA ALA A 65 -2.71 -3.89 18.69
C ALA A 65 -2.13 -4.61 19.93
N GLU A 66 -2.65 -4.27 21.11
CA GLU A 66 -2.26 -4.93 22.37
C GLU A 66 -2.65 -6.41 22.40
N ASP A 67 -3.79 -6.77 21.79
CA ASP A 67 -4.20 -8.17 21.60
C ASP A 67 -3.41 -8.81 20.46
N GLU A 68 -2.31 -9.46 20.79
CA GLU A 68 -1.46 -10.12 19.80
C GLU A 68 -2.17 -11.28 19.09
N ALA A 69 -3.10 -11.98 19.74
CA ALA A 69 -3.84 -13.07 19.08
C ALA A 69 -4.77 -12.52 17.97
N ALA A 70 -5.47 -11.42 18.24
CA ALA A 70 -6.28 -10.73 17.24
C ALA A 70 -5.42 -10.12 16.13
N SER A 71 -4.31 -9.49 16.49
CA SER A 71 -3.34 -8.92 15.52
C SER A 71 -2.74 -10.00 14.61
N ALA A 72 -2.35 -11.14 15.14
CA ALA A 72 -1.85 -12.28 14.37
C ALA A 72 -2.95 -12.87 13.46
N ALA A 73 -4.20 -12.92 13.91
CA ALA A 73 -5.33 -13.34 13.07
C ALA A 73 -5.55 -12.39 11.90
N ALA A 74 -5.45 -11.07 12.12
CA ALA A 74 -5.54 -10.06 11.07
C ALA A 74 -4.40 -10.20 10.05
N ARG A 75 -3.15 -10.39 10.49
CA ARG A 75 -2.00 -10.62 9.59
C ARG A 75 -2.13 -11.92 8.78
N ARG A 76 -2.69 -13.00 9.37
CA ARG A 76 -3.02 -14.24 8.63
C ARG A 76 -4.12 -14.04 7.59
N ALA A 77 -5.17 -13.30 7.95
CA ALA A 77 -6.24 -12.98 7.00
C ALA A 77 -5.73 -12.13 5.84
N LEU A 78 -4.84 -11.18 6.10
CA LEU A 78 -4.16 -10.37 5.09
C LEU A 78 -3.36 -11.27 4.13
N ALA A 79 -2.57 -12.21 4.67
CA ALA A 79 -1.83 -13.18 3.86
C ALA A 79 -2.77 -14.04 2.98
N GLN A 80 -3.83 -14.58 3.58
CA GLN A 80 -4.81 -15.42 2.87
C GLN A 80 -5.57 -14.67 1.76
N SER A 81 -5.66 -13.35 1.87
CA SER A 81 -6.27 -12.49 0.84
C SER A 81 -5.33 -12.19 -0.35
N GLY A 82 -4.11 -12.71 -0.34
CA GLY A 82 -3.10 -12.54 -1.39
C GLY A 82 -2.06 -11.45 -1.12
N THR A 83 -2.14 -10.75 0.02
CA THR A 83 -1.14 -9.77 0.43
C THR A 83 -0.09 -10.45 1.31
N THR A 84 1.08 -10.73 0.76
CA THR A 84 2.14 -11.50 1.46
C THR A 84 3.15 -10.62 2.18
N ALA A 85 3.18 -9.33 1.84
CA ALA A 85 4.01 -8.33 2.50
C ALA A 85 3.27 -6.99 2.61
N PHE A 86 3.55 -6.22 3.67
CA PHE A 86 2.86 -4.94 3.88
C PHE A 86 3.70 -3.95 4.70
N LEU A 87 3.39 -2.66 4.54
CA LEU A 87 3.73 -1.62 5.50
C LEU A 87 2.52 -1.33 6.38
N PHE A 88 2.74 -1.33 7.68
CA PHE A 88 1.71 -0.95 8.64
C PHE A 88 1.52 0.57 8.62
N ALA A 89 0.37 1.02 8.14
CA ALA A 89 0.00 2.42 8.19
C ALA A 89 -0.55 2.78 9.59
N THR A 90 0.02 3.80 10.20
CA THR A 90 -0.51 4.37 11.45
C THR A 90 -1.65 5.36 11.14
N MET A 91 -2.32 5.83 12.18
CA MET A 91 -3.24 6.96 12.10
C MET A 91 -2.69 8.11 12.96
N ALA A 92 -3.24 9.32 12.80
CA ALA A 92 -2.93 10.41 13.73
C ALA A 92 -3.41 10.04 15.14
N MET A 93 -2.47 9.92 16.08
CA MET A 93 -2.68 9.56 17.49
C MET A 93 -1.72 10.36 18.37
N ASP A 94 -1.89 10.22 19.69
CA ASP A 94 -0.86 10.72 20.62
C ASP A 94 0.47 9.98 20.44
N GLU A 95 1.56 10.65 20.78
CA GLU A 95 2.92 10.17 20.53
C GLU A 95 3.21 8.83 21.23
N GLU A 96 2.67 8.60 22.43
CA GLU A 96 2.87 7.36 23.19
C GLU A 96 2.23 6.17 22.47
N SER A 97 0.99 6.35 22.00
CA SER A 97 0.25 5.38 21.19
C SER A 97 0.96 5.06 19.88
N LEU A 98 1.49 6.06 19.19
CA LEU A 98 2.30 5.87 17.97
C LEU A 98 3.59 5.10 18.27
N ALA A 99 4.32 5.47 19.33
CA ALA A 99 5.56 4.81 19.72
C ALA A 99 5.34 3.33 20.10
N LEU A 100 4.20 3.01 20.74
CA LEU A 100 3.84 1.61 21.08
C LEU A 100 3.70 0.77 19.81
N ARG A 101 2.98 1.28 18.79
CA ARG A 101 2.77 0.63 17.49
C ARG A 101 4.07 0.50 16.69
N CYS A 102 4.88 1.54 16.70
CA CYS A 102 6.22 1.52 16.10
C CYS A 102 7.09 0.42 16.69
N ARG A 103 7.13 0.28 18.02
CA ARG A 103 7.87 -0.81 18.69
C ARG A 103 7.34 -2.21 18.31
N ALA A 104 6.02 -2.37 18.22
CA ALA A 104 5.44 -3.64 17.83
C ALA A 104 5.74 -3.99 16.38
N ALA A 105 5.61 -3.03 15.46
CA ALA A 105 5.97 -3.21 14.05
C ALA A 105 7.47 -3.53 13.86
N ALA A 106 8.37 -2.88 14.63
CA ALA A 106 9.80 -3.16 14.60
C ALA A 106 10.13 -4.61 15.01
N ARG A 107 9.47 -5.12 16.06
CA ARG A 107 9.62 -6.53 16.44
C ARG A 107 9.15 -7.48 15.34
N ALA A 108 8.00 -7.20 14.74
CA ALA A 108 7.44 -8.03 13.68
C ALA A 108 8.25 -7.98 12.38
N ALA A 109 8.86 -6.85 12.05
CA ALA A 109 9.73 -6.72 10.88
C ALA A 109 10.98 -7.63 10.95
N LYS A 110 11.41 -8.00 12.17
CA LYS A 110 12.53 -8.92 12.42
C LYS A 110 12.11 -10.40 12.43
N GLN A 111 10.83 -10.68 12.48
CA GLN A 111 10.27 -12.02 12.61
C GLN A 111 9.27 -12.25 11.50
N ARG A 112 9.20 -13.49 11.01
CA ARG A 112 8.19 -13.88 10.06
C ARG A 112 7.45 -15.10 10.62
N PRO A 113 6.34 -14.90 11.36
CA PRO A 113 5.53 -16.01 11.79
C PRO A 113 4.91 -16.75 10.61
N ALA A 114 4.90 -18.09 10.67
CA ALA A 114 4.34 -18.92 9.61
C ALA A 114 2.88 -18.55 9.29
N GLY A 115 2.59 -18.39 8.00
CA GLY A 115 1.25 -18.06 7.51
C GLY A 115 0.79 -16.61 7.74
N GLU A 116 1.65 -15.73 8.24
CA GLU A 116 1.34 -14.30 8.40
C GLU A 116 2.02 -13.46 7.32
N SER A 117 1.37 -12.39 6.85
CA SER A 117 1.99 -11.40 5.97
C SER A 117 3.25 -10.82 6.61
N ARG A 118 4.32 -10.67 5.81
CA ARG A 118 5.59 -10.08 6.24
C ARG A 118 5.42 -8.57 6.47
N CYS A 119 5.67 -8.10 7.70
CA CYS A 119 5.78 -6.67 7.97
C CYS A 119 7.10 -6.12 7.40
N LEU A 120 7.02 -5.12 6.55
CA LEU A 120 8.18 -4.43 5.95
C LEU A 120 8.60 -3.19 6.73
N GLY A 121 7.82 -2.80 7.73
CA GLY A 121 8.01 -1.63 8.56
C GLY A 121 6.75 -0.77 8.68
N VAL A 122 6.94 0.50 8.98
CA VAL A 122 5.87 1.47 9.26
C VAL A 122 5.75 2.48 8.13
N TYR A 123 4.49 2.74 7.74
CA TYR A 123 4.06 3.89 6.96
C TYR A 123 3.42 4.88 7.95
N LEU A 124 4.13 5.94 8.31
CA LEU A 124 3.66 6.91 9.29
C LEU A 124 2.66 7.87 8.63
N GLU A 125 1.37 7.53 8.70
CA GLU A 125 0.30 8.39 8.22
C GLU A 125 -0.21 9.29 9.37
N GLY A 126 0.11 10.56 9.28
CA GLY A 126 -0.05 11.50 10.39
C GLY A 126 1.06 11.36 11.45
N PRO A 127 1.13 12.31 12.37
CA PRO A 127 0.17 13.38 12.65
C PRO A 127 0.35 14.68 11.84
N PHE A 128 1.27 14.76 10.89
CA PHE A 128 1.69 15.99 10.19
C PHE A 128 0.78 16.34 8.99
N LEU A 129 -0.53 16.35 9.21
CA LEU A 129 -1.57 16.47 8.18
C LEU A 129 -2.31 17.80 8.29
N SER A 130 -2.86 18.26 7.17
CA SER A 130 -3.69 19.48 7.12
C SER A 130 -5.01 19.29 7.88
N TYR A 131 -5.36 20.23 8.74
CA TYR A 131 -6.65 20.22 9.41
C TYR A 131 -7.82 20.27 8.41
N GLU A 132 -7.67 21.05 7.33
CA GLU A 132 -8.69 21.17 6.28
C GLU A 132 -8.93 19.87 5.53
N LYS A 133 -7.86 19.13 5.25
CA LYS A 133 -7.88 17.89 4.46
C LYS A 133 -7.72 16.61 5.30
N ARG A 134 -8.00 16.69 6.59
CA ARG A 134 -7.76 15.59 7.55
C ARG A 134 -8.54 14.30 7.27
N GLY A 135 -9.59 14.35 6.44
CA GLY A 135 -10.41 13.16 6.18
C GLY A 135 -11.00 12.59 7.47
N ALA A 136 -10.76 11.30 7.71
CA ALA A 136 -11.21 10.57 8.90
C ALA A 136 -10.26 10.65 10.10
N HIS A 137 -9.13 11.37 10.00
CA HIS A 137 -8.23 11.53 11.15
C HIS A 137 -8.84 12.42 12.23
N ASN A 138 -8.66 12.04 13.49
CA ASN A 138 -9.09 12.82 14.63
C ASN A 138 -8.27 14.12 14.73
N PRO A 139 -8.90 15.31 14.62
CA PRO A 139 -8.18 16.58 14.58
C PRO A 139 -7.42 16.90 15.87
N LYS A 140 -7.75 16.25 16.98
CA LYS A 140 -7.07 16.41 18.28
C LYS A 140 -5.59 16.03 18.22
N PHE A 141 -5.23 15.12 17.31
CA PHE A 141 -3.88 14.55 17.22
C PHE A 141 -3.06 15.11 16.06
N LEU A 142 -3.55 16.12 15.36
CA LEU A 142 -2.79 16.76 14.29
C LEU A 142 -1.74 17.70 14.84
N HIS A 143 -0.54 17.65 14.28
CA HIS A 143 0.60 18.49 14.68
C HIS A 143 1.26 19.11 13.45
N LEU A 144 1.95 20.22 13.67
CA LEU A 144 2.94 20.70 12.69
C LEU A 144 4.09 19.69 12.59
N PRO A 145 4.76 19.59 11.43
CA PRO A 145 5.93 18.73 11.23
C PRO A 145 7.00 18.98 12.30
N ASP A 146 7.28 17.95 13.09
CA ASP A 146 8.24 17.96 14.19
C ASP A 146 9.30 16.87 13.98
N GLY A 147 10.52 17.29 13.67
CA GLY A 147 11.64 16.38 13.44
C GLY A 147 12.09 15.63 14.69
N GLU A 148 11.91 16.21 15.89
CA GLU A 148 12.28 15.54 17.15
C GLU A 148 11.24 14.48 17.52
N MET A 149 9.95 14.75 17.34
CA MET A 149 8.90 13.73 17.46
C MET A 149 9.14 12.57 16.49
N LEU A 150 9.40 12.88 15.20
CA LEU A 150 9.71 11.85 14.21
C LEU A 150 10.93 11.02 14.60
N ARG A 151 11.99 11.65 15.11
CA ARG A 151 13.19 10.93 15.58
C ARG A 151 12.85 9.98 16.72
N ARG A 152 12.07 10.40 17.72
CA ARG A 152 11.64 9.53 18.83
C ARG A 152 10.79 8.35 18.34
N LEU A 153 9.90 8.58 17.38
CA LEU A 153 9.09 7.51 16.76
C LEU A 153 9.96 6.54 15.95
N ASP A 154 10.96 7.06 15.21
CA ASP A 154 11.88 6.24 14.45
C ASP A 154 12.83 5.43 15.34
N ASP A 155 13.28 6.02 16.46
CA ASP A 155 14.02 5.29 17.50
C ASP A 155 13.15 4.15 18.09
N ALA A 156 11.87 4.43 18.38
CA ALA A 156 10.92 3.40 18.84
C ALA A 156 10.67 2.31 17.80
N ALA A 157 10.66 2.69 16.52
CA ALA A 157 10.56 1.79 15.38
C ALA A 157 11.89 1.09 15.02
N GLU A 158 12.98 1.32 15.76
CA GLU A 158 14.32 0.81 15.47
C GLU A 158 14.75 1.08 14.02
N GLY A 159 14.36 2.24 13.46
CA GLY A 159 14.66 2.67 12.09
C GLY A 159 13.75 2.09 11.02
N CYS A 160 12.73 1.30 11.35
CA CYS A 160 11.87 0.68 10.35
C CYS A 160 10.68 1.57 9.88
N ILE A 161 10.63 2.86 10.24
CA ILE A 161 9.73 3.80 9.52
C ILE A 161 10.26 3.93 8.09
N ARG A 162 9.47 3.46 7.12
CA ARG A 162 9.82 3.45 5.69
C ARG A 162 9.27 4.66 4.96
N ALA A 163 8.10 5.13 5.36
CA ALA A 163 7.44 6.29 4.76
C ALA A 163 6.89 7.24 5.82
N VAL A 164 6.87 8.54 5.51
CA VAL A 164 6.32 9.61 6.36
C VAL A 164 5.38 10.47 5.52
N CYS A 165 4.12 10.54 5.92
CA CYS A 165 3.10 11.39 5.31
C CYS A 165 3.14 12.79 5.92
N MET A 166 3.12 13.81 5.07
CA MET A 166 3.03 15.21 5.50
C MET A 166 2.22 16.03 4.49
N ALA A 167 1.54 17.06 5.01
CA ALA A 167 0.98 18.12 4.19
C ALA A 167 2.08 19.19 3.94
N PRO A 168 2.54 19.38 2.69
CA PRO A 168 3.71 20.21 2.39
C PRO A 168 3.51 21.70 2.60
N GLU A 169 2.26 22.17 2.71
CA GLU A 169 1.90 23.57 3.04
C GLU A 169 2.10 23.89 4.51
N LEU A 170 2.26 22.90 5.39
CA LEU A 170 2.49 23.12 6.82
C LEU A 170 3.91 23.65 7.07
N ASP A 171 4.00 24.56 8.05
CA ASP A 171 5.29 25.10 8.47
C ASP A 171 6.27 23.99 8.89
N GLY A 172 7.49 24.04 8.36
CA GLY A 172 8.53 23.03 8.63
C GLY A 172 8.47 21.76 7.77
N ALA A 173 7.37 21.48 7.03
CA ALA A 173 7.21 20.25 6.26
C ALA A 173 8.33 20.06 5.22
N ARG A 174 8.58 21.08 4.40
CA ARG A 174 9.60 21.01 3.33
C ARG A 174 11.02 20.94 3.89
N ASP A 175 11.28 21.57 5.01
CA ASP A 175 12.61 21.48 5.66
C ASP A 175 12.85 20.10 6.30
N LEU A 176 11.80 19.50 6.86
CA LEU A 176 11.85 18.12 7.34
C LEU A 176 12.05 17.16 6.17
N ALA A 177 11.32 17.34 5.06
CA ALA A 177 11.48 16.51 3.85
C ALA A 177 12.92 16.54 3.30
N LYS A 178 13.57 17.71 3.25
CA LYS A 178 15.01 17.81 2.85
C LYS A 178 15.93 16.95 3.72
N LYS A 179 15.68 16.88 5.04
CA LYS A 179 16.48 16.07 5.98
C LYS A 179 16.24 14.56 5.81
N LEU A 180 15.05 14.18 5.32
CA LEU A 180 14.63 12.79 5.10
C LEU A 180 14.98 12.27 3.70
N LYS A 181 15.26 13.15 2.75
CA LYS A 181 15.58 12.82 1.35
C LYS A 181 16.68 11.76 1.26
N GLY A 182 16.41 10.67 0.54
CA GLY A 182 17.32 9.52 0.40
C GLY A 182 17.39 8.58 1.61
N LYS A 183 16.66 8.86 2.70
CA LYS A 183 16.61 8.01 3.89
C LYS A 183 15.25 7.37 4.10
N LYS A 184 14.18 8.12 3.84
CA LYS A 184 12.79 7.68 3.99
C LYS A 184 11.98 8.20 2.81
N LEU A 185 10.95 7.47 2.43
CA LEU A 185 9.93 7.98 1.52
C LEU A 185 9.16 9.10 2.20
N VAL A 186 9.07 10.27 1.59
CA VAL A 186 8.21 11.35 2.06
C VAL A 186 7.04 11.47 1.11
N SER A 187 5.82 11.31 1.64
CA SER A 187 4.59 11.31 0.86
C SER A 187 3.77 12.56 1.13
N LEU A 188 3.28 13.18 0.05
CA LEU A 188 2.28 14.23 0.12
C LEU A 188 0.93 13.58 0.45
N ALA A 189 0.37 13.94 1.60
CA ALA A 189 -0.85 13.33 2.13
C ALA A 189 -1.72 14.39 2.80
N HIS A 190 -3.05 14.21 2.74
CA HIS A 190 -4.00 15.05 3.47
C HIS A 190 -3.66 16.54 3.40
N SER A 191 -3.63 17.08 2.20
CA SER A 191 -2.99 18.37 1.90
C SER A 191 -3.92 19.32 1.13
N ALA A 192 -3.92 20.59 1.52
CA ALA A 192 -4.51 21.69 0.78
C ALA A 192 -3.54 22.33 -0.22
N ALA A 193 -2.38 21.70 -0.49
CA ALA A 193 -1.38 22.23 -1.40
C ALA A 193 -1.92 22.38 -2.83
N GLU A 194 -1.70 23.56 -3.38
CA GLU A 194 -1.88 23.84 -4.80
C GLU A 194 -0.65 23.38 -5.60
N TYR A 195 -0.73 23.47 -6.93
CA TYR A 195 0.31 23.00 -7.85
C TYR A 195 1.72 23.50 -7.50
N ASP A 196 1.90 24.81 -7.29
CA ASP A 196 3.23 25.40 -7.03
C ASP A 196 3.82 24.94 -5.69
N VAL A 197 2.97 24.78 -4.66
CA VAL A 197 3.39 24.23 -3.36
C VAL A 197 3.79 22.77 -3.48
N ALA A 198 3.05 21.98 -4.26
CA ALA A 198 3.37 20.59 -4.53
C ALA A 198 4.69 20.44 -5.32
N MET A 199 4.94 21.28 -6.34
CA MET A 199 6.22 21.32 -7.07
C MET A 199 7.39 21.60 -6.14
N GLN A 200 7.28 22.63 -5.28
CA GLN A 200 8.30 22.93 -4.28
C GLN A 200 8.51 21.78 -3.27
N ALA A 201 7.44 21.04 -2.95
CA ALA A 201 7.52 19.87 -2.08
C ALA A 201 8.31 18.74 -2.75
N PHE A 202 8.07 18.43 -4.03
CA PHE A 202 8.82 17.41 -4.77
C PHE A 202 10.31 17.78 -4.89
N GLU A 203 10.64 19.04 -5.15
CA GLU A 203 12.02 19.54 -5.09
C GLU A 203 12.65 19.35 -3.71
N ALA A 204 11.88 19.55 -2.65
CA ALA A 204 12.34 19.38 -1.26
C ALA A 204 12.53 17.92 -0.85
N GLY A 205 12.01 16.94 -1.62
CA GLY A 205 12.21 15.52 -1.35
C GLY A 205 10.94 14.71 -1.10
N PHE A 206 9.75 15.31 -1.22
CA PHE A 206 8.54 14.51 -1.38
C PHE A 206 8.64 13.73 -2.69
N SER A 207 8.18 12.50 -2.70
CA SER A 207 8.35 11.64 -3.87
C SER A 207 7.21 10.61 -4.04
N ASN A 208 6.10 10.83 -3.34
CA ASN A 208 4.91 10.00 -3.42
C ASN A 208 3.65 10.84 -3.17
N LEU A 209 2.52 10.43 -3.76
CA LEU A 209 1.18 10.89 -3.41
C LEU A 209 0.47 9.77 -2.66
N THR A 210 0.02 10.02 -1.45
CA THR A 210 -0.77 9.08 -0.65
C THR A 210 -2.20 9.04 -1.19
N HIS A 211 -2.79 7.84 -1.36
CA HIS A 211 -4.17 7.60 -1.82
C HIS A 211 -4.68 8.69 -2.78
N THR A 212 -4.00 8.85 -3.90
CA THR A 212 -4.16 9.92 -4.90
C THR A 212 -5.63 10.27 -5.16
N PHE A 213 -5.92 11.56 -5.27
CA PHE A 213 -7.22 12.24 -5.33
C PHE A 213 -7.94 12.41 -3.99
N ASN A 214 -7.69 11.55 -3.01
CA ASN A 214 -8.39 11.58 -1.73
C ASN A 214 -7.71 12.54 -0.75
N CYS A 215 -8.50 13.35 -0.05
CA CYS A 215 -8.01 14.32 0.94
C CYS A 215 -6.91 15.26 0.41
N MET A 216 -6.98 15.65 -0.87
CA MET A 216 -6.09 16.65 -1.49
C MET A 216 -6.86 17.62 -2.38
N GLN A 217 -6.19 18.65 -2.88
CA GLN A 217 -6.82 19.57 -3.83
C GLN A 217 -7.15 18.84 -5.14
N PRO A 218 -8.36 19.05 -5.70
CA PRO A 218 -8.76 18.41 -6.94
C PRO A 218 -7.96 18.95 -8.14
N MET A 219 -7.79 18.12 -9.19
CA MET A 219 -7.18 18.54 -10.43
C MET A 219 -8.20 19.31 -11.29
N LEU A 220 -8.10 20.63 -11.34
CA LEU A 220 -8.95 21.51 -12.11
C LEU A 220 -8.13 22.28 -13.16
N HIS A 221 -8.77 22.74 -14.25
CA HIS A 221 -8.09 23.42 -15.34
C HIS A 221 -7.45 24.77 -15.01
N ARG A 222 -7.82 25.41 -13.88
CA ARG A 222 -7.23 26.66 -13.36
C ARG A 222 -6.63 26.52 -11.96
N ALA A 223 -6.77 25.36 -11.33
CA ALA A 223 -6.17 24.96 -10.07
C ALA A 223 -5.78 23.49 -10.20
N PRO A 224 -4.63 23.18 -10.84
CA PRO A 224 -4.31 21.81 -11.25
C PRO A 224 -3.94 20.89 -10.08
N GLY A 225 -3.59 21.45 -8.92
CA GLY A 225 -3.35 20.69 -7.70
C GLY A 225 -2.13 19.76 -7.73
N PRO A 226 -1.97 18.93 -6.70
CA PRO A 226 -0.77 18.10 -6.52
C PRO A 226 -0.66 16.95 -7.53
N VAL A 227 -1.78 16.46 -8.10
CA VAL A 227 -1.75 15.35 -9.06
C VAL A 227 -1.11 15.80 -10.38
N ALA A 228 -1.44 17.01 -10.87
CA ALA A 228 -0.80 17.58 -12.05
C ALA A 228 0.68 17.86 -11.79
N ALA A 229 1.03 18.38 -10.61
CA ALA A 229 2.43 18.61 -10.25
C ALA A 229 3.23 17.30 -10.21
N ALA A 230 2.65 16.20 -9.70
CA ALA A 230 3.28 14.88 -9.72
C ALA A 230 3.45 14.32 -11.13
N ALA A 231 2.52 14.62 -12.05
CA ALA A 231 2.63 14.22 -13.45
C ALA A 231 3.79 14.92 -14.16
N ASP A 232 4.05 16.19 -13.82
CA ASP A 232 5.15 16.98 -14.37
C ASP A 232 6.51 16.66 -13.70
N THR A 233 6.53 15.74 -12.71
CA THR A 233 7.74 15.33 -11.98
C THR A 233 8.02 13.84 -12.20
N ASN A 234 9.21 13.48 -12.70
CA ASN A 234 9.50 12.10 -13.12
C ASN A 234 9.59 11.07 -11.99
N ASP A 235 10.03 11.45 -10.80
CA ASP A 235 10.38 10.53 -9.71
C ASP A 235 9.28 10.39 -8.64
N VAL A 236 8.08 10.93 -8.90
CA VAL A 236 6.95 10.86 -7.97
C VAL A 236 6.07 9.67 -8.32
N THR A 237 5.78 8.81 -7.33
CA THR A 237 4.80 7.73 -7.43
C THR A 237 3.43 8.17 -6.92
N ALA A 238 2.38 7.46 -7.32
CA ALA A 238 1.00 7.74 -6.93
C ALA A 238 0.36 6.46 -6.36
N GLU A 239 0.02 6.49 -5.07
CA GLU A 239 -0.80 5.43 -4.47
C GLU A 239 -2.24 5.56 -4.93
N LEU A 240 -2.89 4.43 -5.18
CA LEU A 240 -4.24 4.36 -5.72
C LEU A 240 -5.07 3.31 -4.98
N ILE A 241 -6.26 3.70 -4.50
CA ILE A 241 -7.28 2.80 -3.98
C ILE A 241 -8.26 2.49 -5.10
N ASP A 242 -8.48 1.21 -5.43
CA ASP A 242 -9.53 0.80 -6.36
C ASP A 242 -10.56 -0.12 -5.68
N ASP A 243 -11.44 0.47 -4.93
CA ASP A 243 -12.61 -0.17 -4.31
C ASP A 243 -13.94 0.25 -4.96
N ALA A 244 -13.89 0.98 -6.09
CA ALA A 244 -15.00 1.63 -6.81
C ALA A 244 -15.70 2.78 -6.05
N LEU A 245 -15.22 3.13 -4.87
CA LEU A 245 -15.79 4.21 -4.04
C LEU A 245 -14.86 5.43 -4.02
N HIS A 246 -13.57 5.21 -3.73
CA HIS A 246 -12.58 6.28 -3.60
C HIS A 246 -12.23 6.93 -4.94
N VAL A 247 -12.08 6.12 -6.00
CA VAL A 247 -11.72 6.62 -7.33
C VAL A 247 -12.56 5.92 -8.41
N GLN A 248 -13.20 6.70 -9.26
CA GLN A 248 -14.02 6.16 -10.35
C GLN A 248 -13.15 5.62 -11.50
N PRO A 249 -13.54 4.53 -12.19
CA PRO A 249 -12.74 3.90 -13.25
C PRO A 249 -12.21 4.83 -14.35
N PRO A 250 -12.93 5.85 -14.84
CA PRO A 250 -12.37 6.82 -15.79
C PRO A 250 -11.18 7.60 -15.23
N MET A 251 -11.18 7.93 -13.92
CA MET A 251 -10.08 8.64 -13.26
C MET A 251 -8.88 7.74 -13.04
N ILE A 252 -9.10 6.45 -12.76
CA ILE A 252 -8.04 5.43 -12.72
C ILE A 252 -7.32 5.37 -14.06
N ARG A 253 -8.06 5.20 -15.17
CA ARG A 253 -7.47 5.20 -16.51
C ARG A 253 -6.75 6.50 -16.87
N ALA A 254 -7.28 7.63 -16.43
CA ALA A 254 -6.64 8.94 -16.62
C ALA A 254 -5.31 9.00 -15.85
N LEU A 255 -5.27 8.55 -14.60
CA LEU A 255 -4.07 8.55 -13.77
C LEU A 255 -2.97 7.67 -14.39
N PHE A 256 -3.29 6.45 -14.85
CA PHE A 256 -2.33 5.58 -15.54
C PHE A 256 -1.74 6.23 -16.80
N LYS A 257 -2.54 6.94 -17.58
CA LYS A 257 -2.06 7.68 -18.77
C LYS A 257 -1.21 8.88 -18.40
N LEU A 258 -1.55 9.56 -17.32
CA LEU A 258 -0.89 10.78 -16.88
C LEU A 258 0.46 10.50 -16.25
N MET A 259 0.52 9.48 -15.38
CA MET A 259 1.70 9.16 -14.59
C MET A 259 2.62 8.12 -15.25
N GLY A 260 2.07 7.27 -16.15
CA GLY A 260 2.74 6.03 -16.58
C GLY A 260 2.51 4.88 -15.60
N PRO A 261 2.37 3.63 -16.10
CA PRO A 261 2.00 2.48 -15.26
C PRO A 261 3.04 2.13 -14.20
N GLU A 262 4.30 2.42 -14.44
CA GLU A 262 5.42 2.12 -13.53
C GLU A 262 5.45 3.01 -12.28
N ARG A 263 4.73 4.13 -12.28
CA ARG A 263 4.62 5.06 -11.15
C ARG A 263 3.35 4.88 -10.32
N ILE A 264 2.47 3.95 -10.68
CA ILE A 264 1.25 3.66 -9.93
C ILE A 264 1.52 2.54 -8.93
N ILE A 265 1.15 2.76 -7.67
CA ILE A 265 1.20 1.77 -6.60
C ILE A 265 -0.23 1.55 -6.11
N LEU A 266 -0.74 0.33 -6.28
CA LEU A 266 -2.03 -0.04 -5.74
C LEU A 266 -1.90 -0.30 -4.23
N ILE A 267 -2.79 0.30 -3.46
CA ILE A 267 -2.89 0.14 -2.01
C ILE A 267 -4.31 -0.26 -1.62
N SER A 268 -4.46 -0.92 -0.48
CA SER A 268 -5.81 -1.19 0.03
C SER A 268 -6.37 -0.03 0.84
N ASP A 269 -5.54 0.64 1.61
CA ASP A 269 -5.97 1.57 2.66
C ASP A 269 -7.03 0.91 3.56
N SER A 270 -6.86 -0.40 3.85
CA SER A 270 -7.85 -1.17 4.58
C SER A 270 -7.82 -0.84 6.06
N ILE A 271 -9.02 -0.81 6.67
CA ILE A 271 -9.22 -0.48 8.07
C ILE A 271 -9.81 -1.67 8.85
N ALA A 272 -9.95 -1.52 10.16
CA ALA A 272 -10.46 -2.57 11.06
C ALA A 272 -11.83 -3.17 10.64
N ALA A 273 -12.65 -2.44 9.91
CA ALA A 273 -13.92 -2.92 9.38
C ALA A 273 -13.76 -3.88 8.17
N CYS A 274 -12.57 -4.00 7.58
CA CYS A 274 -12.32 -4.93 6.48
C CYS A 274 -12.52 -6.39 6.95
N GLY A 275 -13.34 -7.14 6.23
CA GLY A 275 -13.71 -8.52 6.58
C GLY A 275 -14.81 -8.65 7.64
N MET A 276 -15.39 -7.53 8.09
CA MET A 276 -16.45 -7.51 9.09
C MET A 276 -17.85 -7.44 8.45
N ALA A 277 -18.88 -7.81 9.22
CA ALA A 277 -20.27 -7.58 8.85
C ALA A 277 -20.64 -6.08 8.92
N GLU A 278 -21.76 -5.69 8.36
CA GLU A 278 -22.28 -4.32 8.50
C GLU A 278 -22.48 -3.97 9.99
N GLY A 279 -22.14 -2.74 10.38
CA GLY A 279 -22.19 -2.31 11.75
C GLY A 279 -21.44 -1.01 12.04
N VAL A 280 -21.30 -0.67 13.31
CA VAL A 280 -20.50 0.45 13.79
C VAL A 280 -19.35 -0.08 14.64
N TYR A 281 -18.14 0.29 14.29
CA TYR A 281 -16.91 -0.21 14.89
C TYR A 281 -16.10 0.94 15.51
N PRO A 282 -15.41 0.72 16.64
CA PRO A 282 -14.47 1.72 17.16
C PRO A 282 -13.25 1.81 16.26
N SER A 283 -12.70 3.04 16.13
CA SER A 283 -11.40 3.29 15.54
C SER A 283 -10.36 3.53 16.64
N PRO A 284 -9.08 3.17 16.44
CA PRO A 284 -8.02 3.32 17.43
C PRO A 284 -7.79 4.76 17.91
N ASP A 285 -8.13 5.76 17.11
CA ASP A 285 -8.06 7.18 17.43
C ASP A 285 -9.28 7.72 18.20
N GLY A 286 -10.19 6.83 18.61
CA GLY A 286 -11.41 7.15 19.37
C GLY A 286 -12.61 7.57 18.52
N MET A 287 -12.47 7.60 17.19
CA MET A 287 -13.60 7.82 16.29
C MET A 287 -14.46 6.55 16.18
N LYS A 288 -15.61 6.64 15.53
CA LYS A 288 -16.46 5.49 15.19
C LYS A 288 -16.62 5.41 13.68
N ILE A 289 -16.51 4.20 13.15
CA ILE A 289 -16.64 3.91 11.72
C ILE A 289 -17.91 3.09 11.49
N ARG A 290 -18.74 3.55 10.59
CA ARG A 290 -19.92 2.82 10.10
C ARG A 290 -19.60 2.09 8.82
N LEU A 291 -19.78 0.77 8.83
CA LEU A 291 -19.77 -0.07 7.63
C LEU A 291 -21.19 -0.37 7.19
N ALA A 292 -21.56 0.06 5.98
CA ALA A 292 -22.85 -0.23 5.37
C ALA A 292 -22.71 -0.25 3.84
N ASN A 293 -23.32 -1.23 3.19
CA ASN A 293 -23.28 -1.42 1.72
C ASN A 293 -21.83 -1.44 1.16
N GLY A 294 -20.89 -2.08 1.86
CA GLY A 294 -19.50 -2.14 1.47
C GLY A 294 -18.72 -0.81 1.60
N ARG A 295 -19.32 0.22 2.21
CA ARG A 295 -18.75 1.56 2.39
C ARG A 295 -18.47 1.83 3.85
N ALA A 296 -17.22 2.17 4.17
CA ALA A 296 -16.83 2.61 5.50
C ALA A 296 -16.81 4.14 5.57
N THR A 297 -17.50 4.71 6.55
CA THR A 297 -17.55 6.17 6.78
C THR A 297 -17.37 6.48 8.26
N VAL A 298 -16.90 7.68 8.56
CA VAL A 298 -16.97 8.22 9.92
C VAL A 298 -18.45 8.30 10.33
N ASP A 299 -18.80 7.65 11.45
CA ASP A 299 -20.19 7.49 11.89
C ASP A 299 -20.91 8.84 12.00
N GLY A 300 -22.09 8.94 11.39
CA GLY A 300 -22.88 10.19 11.33
C GLY A 300 -22.45 11.17 10.24
N THR A 301 -21.49 10.81 9.37
CA THR A 301 -21.04 11.65 8.24
C THR A 301 -20.98 10.86 6.94
N ASP A 302 -20.70 11.56 5.82
CA ASP A 302 -20.41 10.94 4.51
C ASP A 302 -18.90 10.79 4.22
N THR A 303 -18.03 11.15 5.17
CA THR A 303 -16.58 11.08 5.01
C THR A 303 -16.14 9.62 4.96
N LEU A 304 -15.53 9.19 3.86
CA LEU A 304 -14.91 7.87 3.75
C LEU A 304 -13.76 7.74 4.78
N ALA A 305 -13.62 6.55 5.32
CA ALA A 305 -12.64 6.26 6.37
C ALA A 305 -11.79 5.05 5.99
N GLY A 306 -11.16 5.11 4.82
CA GLY A 306 -10.42 4.01 4.24
C GLY A 306 -11.31 2.96 3.57
N SER A 307 -10.72 1.87 3.11
CA SER A 307 -11.43 0.80 2.41
C SER A 307 -11.69 -0.43 3.28
N VAL A 308 -12.55 -1.31 2.76
CA VAL A 308 -12.83 -2.63 3.35
C VAL A 308 -12.56 -3.75 2.35
N MET A 309 -11.73 -3.48 1.35
CA MET A 309 -11.39 -4.40 0.28
C MET A 309 -9.94 -4.82 0.35
N PRO A 310 -9.63 -6.15 0.34
CA PRO A 310 -8.26 -6.64 0.24
C PRO A 310 -7.59 -6.23 -1.08
N LEU A 311 -6.28 -5.96 -1.04
CA LEU A 311 -5.50 -5.44 -2.18
C LEU A 311 -5.63 -6.25 -3.47
N PHE A 312 -5.59 -7.60 -3.39
CA PHE A 312 -5.67 -8.44 -4.59
C PHE A 312 -7.00 -8.30 -5.35
N GLN A 313 -8.10 -8.01 -4.64
CA GLN A 313 -9.37 -7.69 -5.31
C GLN A 313 -9.27 -6.39 -6.12
N GLY A 314 -8.48 -5.41 -5.66
CA GLY A 314 -8.16 -4.20 -6.41
C GLY A 314 -7.41 -4.49 -7.71
N VAL A 315 -6.48 -5.45 -7.75
CA VAL A 315 -5.80 -5.88 -8.98
C VAL A 315 -6.80 -6.34 -10.03
N ARG A 316 -7.76 -7.19 -9.64
CA ARG A 316 -8.82 -7.65 -10.54
C ARG A 316 -9.67 -6.48 -11.05
N ARG A 317 -10.11 -5.59 -10.16
CA ARG A 317 -10.96 -4.44 -10.50
C ARG A 317 -10.28 -3.45 -11.44
N ILE A 318 -9.01 -3.13 -11.19
CA ILE A 318 -8.21 -2.28 -12.09
C ILE A 318 -8.16 -2.88 -13.49
N HIS A 319 -7.95 -4.20 -13.61
CA HIS A 319 -7.97 -4.88 -14.90
C HIS A 319 -9.37 -4.82 -15.55
N GLU A 320 -10.41 -5.12 -14.80
CA GLU A 320 -11.81 -5.01 -15.28
C GLU A 320 -12.18 -3.56 -15.69
N SER A 321 -11.53 -2.55 -15.12
CA SER A 321 -11.70 -1.15 -15.48
C SER A 321 -11.03 -0.75 -16.81
N GLY A 322 -10.29 -1.67 -17.45
CA GLY A 322 -9.62 -1.49 -18.75
C GLY A 322 -8.14 -1.20 -18.70
N ILE A 323 -7.48 -1.42 -17.55
CA ILE A 323 -6.00 -1.40 -17.45
C ILE A 323 -5.46 -2.77 -17.88
N PRO A 324 -4.39 -2.85 -18.70
CA PRO A 324 -3.74 -4.09 -19.05
C PRO A 324 -3.37 -4.93 -17.82
N LEU A 325 -3.52 -6.26 -17.89
CA LEU A 325 -3.35 -7.16 -16.76
C LEU A 325 -1.97 -7.03 -16.13
N GLU A 326 -0.92 -6.99 -16.94
CA GLU A 326 0.46 -6.86 -16.44
C GLU A 326 0.68 -5.55 -15.66
N GLN A 327 0.03 -4.45 -16.10
CA GLN A 327 0.12 -3.17 -15.39
C GLN A 327 -0.65 -3.21 -14.06
N ALA A 328 -1.79 -3.89 -14.01
CA ALA A 328 -2.56 -4.09 -12.80
C ALA A 328 -1.77 -4.94 -11.77
N ILE A 329 -1.13 -6.02 -12.22
CA ILE A 329 -0.27 -6.87 -11.38
C ILE A 329 0.94 -6.06 -10.89
N ALA A 330 1.65 -5.36 -11.80
CA ALA A 330 2.83 -4.57 -11.46
C ALA A 330 2.53 -3.53 -10.39
N ALA A 331 1.37 -2.88 -10.44
CA ALA A 331 0.96 -1.86 -9.47
C ALA A 331 0.84 -2.38 -8.03
N ALA A 332 0.54 -3.67 -7.84
CA ALA A 332 0.42 -4.31 -6.52
C ALA A 332 1.66 -5.15 -6.12
N THR A 333 2.65 -5.28 -6.99
CA THR A 333 3.78 -6.22 -6.79
C THR A 333 5.13 -5.56 -7.10
N LEU A 334 5.49 -5.43 -8.37
CA LEU A 334 6.81 -4.96 -8.81
C LEU A 334 7.03 -3.46 -8.56
N ASN A 335 6.00 -2.62 -8.76
CA ASN A 335 6.13 -1.18 -8.54
C ASN A 335 6.38 -0.84 -7.06
N PRO A 336 5.59 -1.37 -6.09
CA PRO A 336 5.90 -1.16 -4.68
C PRO A 336 7.25 -1.79 -4.29
N ALA A 337 7.62 -2.96 -4.82
CA ALA A 337 8.95 -3.54 -4.58
C ALA A 337 10.07 -2.59 -5.01
N ARG A 338 10.03 -2.07 -6.23
CA ARG A 338 11.00 -1.08 -6.75
C ARG A 338 11.01 0.20 -5.91
N ARG A 339 9.84 0.70 -5.54
CA ARG A 339 9.74 1.94 -4.76
C ARG A 339 10.41 1.86 -3.41
N TYR A 340 10.40 0.69 -2.79
CA TYR A 340 10.99 0.45 -1.47
C TYR A 340 12.34 -0.29 -1.52
N GLY A 341 12.93 -0.49 -2.71
CA GLY A 341 14.22 -1.15 -2.90
C GLY A 341 14.20 -2.64 -2.54
N LEU A 342 13.09 -3.32 -2.81
CA LEU A 342 12.85 -4.73 -2.51
C LEU A 342 12.77 -5.60 -3.77
N GLU A 343 13.02 -5.05 -4.96
CA GLU A 343 12.89 -5.76 -6.24
C GLU A 343 13.87 -6.92 -6.43
N ASN A 344 14.91 -6.97 -5.61
CA ASN A 344 15.84 -8.10 -5.56
C ASN A 344 15.42 -9.19 -4.54
N GLU A 345 14.27 -9.01 -3.87
CA GLU A 345 13.71 -9.96 -2.90
C GLU A 345 12.29 -10.39 -3.28
N LEU A 346 11.45 -9.44 -3.73
CA LEU A 346 10.01 -9.57 -3.90
C LEU A 346 9.52 -8.92 -5.21
N GLY A 347 8.24 -9.15 -5.54
CA GLY A 347 7.51 -8.38 -6.55
C GLY A 347 7.48 -8.99 -7.95
N ALA A 348 8.22 -10.08 -8.20
CA ALA A 348 8.24 -10.80 -9.48
C ALA A 348 8.49 -12.29 -9.27
N ILE A 349 8.25 -13.10 -10.30
CA ILE A 349 8.71 -14.49 -10.38
C ILE A 349 10.06 -14.48 -11.13
N ALA A 350 11.16 -14.59 -10.37
CA ALA A 350 12.51 -14.65 -10.91
C ALA A 350 13.41 -15.48 -10.00
N GLU A 351 14.38 -16.17 -10.57
CA GLU A 351 15.32 -17.02 -9.83
C GLU A 351 16.03 -16.25 -8.72
N GLY A 352 16.08 -16.82 -7.52
CA GLY A 352 16.68 -16.23 -6.33
C GLY A 352 15.76 -15.35 -5.50
N LEU A 353 14.57 -14.95 -5.99
CA LEU A 353 13.60 -14.19 -5.21
C LEU A 353 12.82 -15.10 -4.24
N HIS A 354 12.28 -14.52 -3.18
CA HIS A 354 11.40 -15.22 -2.25
C HIS A 354 10.16 -15.77 -2.97
N ALA A 355 9.78 -16.99 -2.61
CA ALA A 355 8.67 -17.69 -3.23
C ALA A 355 7.33 -17.42 -2.54
N ASP A 356 7.04 -16.14 -2.25
CA ASP A 356 5.70 -15.71 -1.88
C ASP A 356 4.88 -15.56 -3.15
N VAL A 357 4.03 -16.55 -3.45
CA VAL A 357 3.33 -16.62 -4.72
C VAL A 357 1.85 -16.93 -4.58
N LEU A 358 1.08 -16.41 -5.52
CA LEU A 358 -0.35 -16.60 -5.65
C LEU A 358 -0.62 -17.52 -6.86
N LEU A 359 -1.31 -18.61 -6.63
CA LEU A 359 -1.87 -19.42 -7.73
C LEU A 359 -3.31 -18.96 -7.97
N CYS A 360 -3.57 -18.51 -9.18
CA CYS A 360 -4.87 -18.00 -9.58
C CYS A 360 -5.40 -18.73 -10.82
N GLY A 361 -6.71 -18.77 -10.97
CA GLY A 361 -7.37 -19.07 -12.23
C GLY A 361 -7.01 -18.02 -13.29
N SER A 362 -7.25 -18.32 -14.56
CA SER A 362 -7.07 -17.37 -15.67
C SER A 362 -7.97 -16.12 -15.55
N ASP A 363 -9.01 -16.18 -14.72
CA ASP A 363 -9.95 -15.09 -14.41
C ASP A 363 -9.56 -14.29 -13.18
N LEU A 364 -8.32 -14.46 -12.67
CA LEU A 364 -7.83 -13.86 -11.41
C LEU A 364 -8.57 -14.34 -10.14
N THR A 365 -9.27 -15.47 -10.18
CA THR A 365 -9.77 -16.09 -8.95
C THR A 365 -8.60 -16.64 -8.15
N LEU A 366 -8.37 -16.11 -6.94
CA LEU A 366 -7.32 -16.59 -6.04
C LEU A 366 -7.65 -18.01 -5.55
N GLU A 367 -6.86 -19.00 -5.94
CA GLU A 367 -7.05 -20.39 -5.53
C GLU A 367 -6.21 -20.74 -4.30
N LYS A 368 -4.96 -20.25 -4.26
CA LYS A 368 -4.05 -20.57 -3.15
C LYS A 368 -2.93 -19.54 -3.03
N VAL A 369 -2.57 -19.26 -1.79
CA VAL A 369 -1.40 -18.46 -1.42
C VAL A 369 -0.33 -19.42 -0.89
N TYR A 370 0.87 -19.30 -1.42
CA TYR A 370 2.07 -19.97 -0.93
C TYR A 370 3.01 -18.92 -0.37
N MET A 371 3.48 -19.13 0.84
CA MET A 371 4.38 -18.22 1.50
C MET A 371 5.67 -18.93 1.89
N TRP A 372 6.75 -18.22 1.76
CA TRP A 372 8.05 -18.69 2.25
C TRP A 372 8.06 -18.72 3.79
N GLU A 373 8.54 -19.81 4.37
CA GLU A 373 8.74 -20.00 5.82
C GLU A 373 10.25 -20.00 6.14
#